data_dd00cd35e341264fc20f5b359eaa7574
#
_entry.id   dd00cd35e341264fc20f5b359eaa7574
#
_cell.length_a   1.000
_cell.length_b   1.000
_cell.length_c   1.000
_cell.angle_alpha   90.00
_cell.angle_beta   90.00
_cell.angle_gamma   90.00
#
_symmetry.space_group_name_H-M   'P 1'
#
loop_
_entity.id
_entity.type
_entity.pdbx_description
1 polymer ?
#
loop_
_entity_poly.entity_id
_entity_poly.type
_entity_poly.pdbx_seq_one_letter_code
_entity_poly.pdbx_strand_id
1 'polypeptide(L)'
;MSVLKKLAGETIYYGLSSIVGRFISFFLTPMYTYSVIIDIPKMGHLTELMAYTGMLLILFTCRMEASYFRFGKEKEHDKAAFDNSLTTVFSISIFLALIIFFAAPWIAPALGYAGEEVYFRLLAGIMMLDAFCEIPLSRLRFEGKAKLFATTRLFNIFVNVVFNIFFVIVCPWLYAKNVILITFWFDPEFIIAYIFLAQVFGSLTSFILLRKYFKGLGNVDWKLLNRM
;
A
#
# COMPACT_ATOMS: atom_id res chain seq x y z
N MET A 1 -26.41 -17.87 17.51
CA MET A 1 -25.72 -16.59 17.81
C MET A 1 -26.60 -15.47 17.32
N SER A 2 -26.91 -14.44 18.15
CA SER A 2 -27.72 -13.33 17.72
C SER A 2 -27.00 -12.52 16.64
N VAL A 3 -27.71 -11.99 15.64
CA VAL A 3 -27.18 -11.16 14.55
C VAL A 3 -26.33 -10.01 15.08
N LEU A 4 -26.72 -9.43 16.21
CA LEU A 4 -25.98 -8.41 16.95
C LEU A 4 -24.57 -8.87 17.38
N LYS A 5 -24.42 -10.09 17.87
CA LYS A 5 -23.10 -10.63 18.27
C LYS A 5 -22.15 -10.83 17.09
N LYS A 6 -22.69 -11.21 15.92
CA LYS A 6 -21.93 -11.36 14.70
C LYS A 6 -21.48 -9.98 14.17
N LEU A 7 -22.41 -9.03 14.08
CA LEU A 7 -22.12 -7.65 13.65
C LEU A 7 -21.09 -6.97 14.55
N ALA A 8 -21.26 -7.08 15.89
CA ALA A 8 -20.29 -6.52 16.84
C ALA A 8 -18.89 -7.14 16.65
N GLY A 9 -18.80 -8.46 16.46
CA GLY A 9 -17.53 -9.13 16.20
C GLY A 9 -16.85 -8.66 14.91
N GLU A 10 -17.60 -8.53 13.82
CA GLU A 10 -17.07 -8.02 12.55
C GLU A 10 -16.61 -6.57 12.67
N THR A 11 -17.40 -5.71 13.32
CA THR A 11 -17.04 -4.30 13.56
C THR A 11 -15.76 -4.16 14.39
N ILE A 12 -15.55 -5.03 15.39
CA ILE A 12 -14.31 -5.06 16.19
C ILE A 12 -13.11 -5.39 15.31
N TYR A 13 -13.19 -6.39 14.45
CA TYR A 13 -12.07 -6.74 13.58
C TYR A 13 -11.70 -5.63 12.60
N TYR A 14 -12.69 -4.99 11.96
CA TYR A 14 -12.45 -3.86 11.05
C TYR A 14 -11.92 -2.63 11.79
N GLY A 15 -12.54 -2.28 12.92
CA GLY A 15 -12.15 -1.13 13.74
C GLY A 15 -10.75 -1.32 14.32
N LEU A 16 -10.48 -2.49 14.94
CA LEU A 16 -9.19 -2.78 15.56
C LEU A 16 -8.04 -2.75 14.54
N SER A 17 -8.20 -3.36 13.37
CA SER A 17 -7.15 -3.35 12.34
C SER A 17 -6.84 -1.92 11.85
N SER A 18 -7.85 -1.05 11.75
CA SER A 18 -7.67 0.35 11.36
C SER A 18 -7.00 1.18 12.48
N ILE A 19 -7.40 0.95 13.72
CA ILE A 19 -6.83 1.64 14.90
C ILE A 19 -5.36 1.23 15.07
N VAL A 20 -5.07 -0.07 15.05
CA VAL A 20 -3.70 -0.59 15.15
C VAL A 20 -2.79 -0.01 14.06
N GLY A 21 -3.29 0.10 12.81
CA GLY A 21 -2.53 0.73 11.73
C GLY A 21 -2.15 2.16 12.04
N ARG A 22 -3.08 2.97 12.55
CA ARG A 22 -2.81 4.37 12.93
C ARG A 22 -1.87 4.49 14.11
N PHE A 23 -2.03 3.64 15.13
CA PHE A 23 -1.14 3.61 16.28
C PHE A 23 0.30 3.28 15.89
N ILE A 24 0.50 2.31 15.03
CA ILE A 24 1.83 1.93 14.58
C ILE A 24 2.47 3.04 13.74
N SER A 25 1.72 3.69 12.85
CA SER A 25 2.22 4.86 12.12
C SER A 25 2.61 5.99 13.09
N PHE A 26 1.85 6.19 14.17
CA PHE A 26 2.19 7.15 15.23
C PHE A 26 3.51 6.78 15.93
N PHE A 27 3.78 5.51 16.20
CA PHE A 27 5.05 5.06 16.80
C PHE A 27 6.24 5.12 15.84
N LEU A 28 6.02 4.97 14.55
CA LEU A 28 7.10 5.11 13.56
C LEU A 28 7.59 6.56 13.45
N THR A 29 6.71 7.55 13.64
CA THR A 29 7.08 8.97 13.56
C THR A 29 8.19 9.36 14.53
N PRO A 30 8.11 9.07 15.86
CA PRO A 30 9.24 9.30 16.78
C PRO A 30 10.51 8.55 16.36
N MET A 31 10.37 7.29 15.87
CA MET A 31 11.52 6.52 15.41
C MET A 31 12.26 7.24 14.27
N TYR A 32 11.55 7.84 13.34
CA TYR A 32 12.15 8.62 12.26
C TYR A 32 12.77 9.92 12.78
N THR A 33 12.06 10.63 13.66
CA THR A 33 12.50 11.92 14.20
C THR A 33 13.75 11.79 15.10
N TYR A 34 13.86 10.72 15.87
CA TYR A 34 15.00 10.45 16.72
C TYR A 34 16.12 9.66 16.02
N SER A 35 15.94 9.29 14.77
CA SER A 35 17.00 8.65 13.99
C SER A 35 18.14 9.64 13.73
N VAL A 36 19.37 9.22 14.01
CA VAL A 36 20.58 10.04 13.80
C VAL A 36 20.80 10.41 12.33
N ILE A 37 20.16 9.68 11.40
CA ILE A 37 20.39 9.82 9.96
C ILE A 37 19.30 10.66 9.28
N ILE A 38 18.13 10.77 9.88
CA ILE A 38 17.00 11.53 9.32
C ILE A 38 17.02 12.92 9.97
N ASP A 39 17.53 13.88 9.24
CA ASP A 39 17.49 15.30 9.61
C ASP A 39 16.12 15.93 9.31
N ILE A 40 15.90 17.17 9.74
CA ILE A 40 14.64 17.89 9.58
C ILE A 40 14.22 18.03 8.11
N PRO A 41 15.10 18.38 7.15
CA PRO A 41 14.75 18.41 5.73
C PRO A 41 14.29 17.05 5.19
N LYS A 42 15.01 15.96 5.49
CA LYS A 42 14.64 14.60 5.07
C LYS A 42 13.29 14.17 5.65
N MET A 43 12.98 14.57 6.90
CA MET A 43 11.66 14.32 7.49
C MET A 43 10.55 15.09 6.77
N GLY A 44 10.83 16.33 6.32
CA GLY A 44 9.92 17.11 5.48
C GLY A 44 9.64 16.40 4.16
N HIS A 45 10.67 15.97 3.44
CA HIS A 45 10.57 15.22 2.19
C HIS A 45 9.76 13.92 2.36
N LEU A 46 10.04 13.13 3.41
CA LEU A 46 9.29 11.92 3.69
C LEU A 46 7.80 12.19 3.89
N THR A 47 7.46 13.23 4.68
CA THR A 47 6.07 13.58 4.98
C THR A 47 5.33 14.05 3.72
N GLU A 48 5.97 14.87 2.90
CA GLU A 48 5.42 15.36 1.64
C GLU A 48 5.17 14.20 0.66
N LEU A 49 6.16 13.33 0.45
CA LEU A 49 6.03 12.16 -0.42
C LEU A 49 4.94 11.20 0.07
N MET A 50 4.80 11.02 1.39
CA MET A 50 3.69 10.24 1.95
C MET A 50 2.32 10.89 1.73
N ALA A 51 2.22 12.21 1.73
CA ALA A 51 0.99 12.90 1.38
C ALA A 51 0.59 12.65 -0.08
N TYR A 52 1.56 12.66 -1.00
CA TYR A 52 1.30 12.31 -2.41
C TYR A 52 0.76 10.90 -2.57
N THR A 53 1.22 9.92 -1.78
CA THR A 53 0.69 8.55 -1.85
C THR A 53 -0.81 8.51 -1.57
N GLY A 54 -1.28 9.24 -0.55
CA GLY A 54 -2.69 9.30 -0.21
C GLY A 54 -3.57 9.88 -1.31
N MET A 55 -3.09 10.91 -1.99
CA MET A 55 -3.79 11.55 -3.12
C MET A 55 -3.79 10.67 -4.37
N LEU A 56 -2.63 10.12 -4.71
CA LEU A 56 -2.46 9.28 -5.90
C LEU A 56 -3.24 7.96 -5.80
N LEU A 57 -3.37 7.37 -4.63
CA LEU A 57 -4.11 6.12 -4.45
C LEU A 57 -5.57 6.24 -4.93
N ILE A 58 -6.19 7.41 -4.79
CA ILE A 58 -7.54 7.67 -5.29
C ILE A 58 -7.59 7.56 -6.83
N LEU A 59 -6.57 8.07 -7.52
CA LEU A 59 -6.44 7.98 -8.98
C LEU A 59 -6.17 6.54 -9.42
N PHE A 60 -5.28 5.83 -8.73
CA PHE A 60 -4.94 4.45 -9.04
C PHE A 60 -6.11 3.48 -8.87
N THR A 61 -6.98 3.71 -7.89
CA THR A 61 -8.14 2.85 -7.64
C THR A 61 -9.38 3.30 -8.42
N CYS A 62 -9.41 4.53 -8.97
CA CYS A 62 -10.57 5.16 -9.60
C CYS A 62 -11.87 5.00 -8.79
N ARG A 63 -11.77 4.83 -7.47
CA ARG A 63 -12.93 4.57 -6.59
C ARG A 63 -13.79 3.37 -7.01
N MET A 64 -13.22 2.42 -7.75
CA MET A 64 -13.93 1.24 -8.25
C MET A 64 -14.47 0.35 -7.13
N GLU A 65 -13.97 0.48 -5.90
CA GLU A 65 -14.56 -0.20 -4.74
C GLU A 65 -16.02 0.23 -4.49
N ALA A 66 -16.34 1.52 -4.65
CA ALA A 66 -17.69 2.04 -4.47
C ALA A 66 -18.63 1.49 -5.55
N SER A 67 -18.15 1.42 -6.78
CA SER A 67 -18.86 0.80 -7.90
C SER A 67 -19.10 -0.69 -7.63
N TYR A 68 -18.08 -1.42 -7.20
CA TYR A 68 -18.21 -2.82 -6.81
C TYR A 68 -19.27 -3.02 -5.70
N PHE A 69 -19.27 -2.21 -4.64
CA PHE A 69 -20.27 -2.32 -3.57
C PHE A 69 -21.69 -2.03 -4.04
N ARG A 70 -21.86 -1.16 -5.03
CA ARG A 70 -23.17 -0.83 -5.59
C ARG A 70 -23.72 -1.98 -6.44
N PHE A 71 -22.96 -2.44 -7.43
CA PHE A 71 -23.41 -3.44 -8.40
C PHE A 71 -23.31 -4.88 -7.87
N GLY A 72 -22.38 -5.18 -6.97
CA GLY A 72 -22.23 -6.48 -6.34
C GLY A 72 -23.37 -6.90 -5.40
N LYS A 73 -24.27 -5.97 -5.02
CA LYS A 73 -25.46 -6.30 -4.22
C LYS A 73 -26.47 -7.18 -5.00
N GLU A 74 -26.49 -7.07 -6.31
CA GLU A 74 -27.30 -7.91 -7.17
C GLU A 74 -26.57 -9.23 -7.38
N LYS A 75 -27.10 -10.33 -6.81
CA LYS A 75 -26.45 -11.65 -6.81
C LYS A 75 -26.02 -12.14 -8.20
N GLU A 76 -26.80 -11.78 -9.23
CA GLU A 76 -26.48 -12.13 -10.62
C GLU A 76 -25.22 -11.41 -11.14
N HIS A 77 -24.94 -10.21 -10.64
CA HIS A 77 -23.85 -9.38 -11.12
C HIS A 77 -22.62 -9.37 -10.20
N ASP A 78 -22.70 -9.97 -9.00
CA ASP A 78 -21.65 -9.93 -8.00
C ASP A 78 -20.27 -10.35 -8.54
N LYS A 79 -20.19 -11.49 -9.23
CA LYS A 79 -18.94 -11.99 -9.80
C LYS A 79 -18.45 -11.10 -10.94
N ALA A 80 -19.33 -10.70 -11.85
CA ALA A 80 -18.97 -9.84 -12.99
C ALA A 80 -18.55 -8.44 -12.51
N ALA A 81 -19.22 -7.86 -11.52
CA ALA A 81 -18.85 -6.59 -10.92
C ALA A 81 -17.48 -6.64 -10.24
N PHE A 82 -17.17 -7.75 -9.56
CA PHE A 82 -15.85 -7.97 -8.96
C PHE A 82 -14.77 -8.10 -10.03
N ASP A 83 -14.95 -8.96 -11.03
CA ASP A 83 -13.98 -9.22 -12.10
C ASP A 83 -13.72 -7.95 -12.93
N ASN A 84 -14.77 -7.17 -13.24
CA ASN A 84 -14.67 -5.88 -13.91
C ASN A 84 -13.87 -4.86 -13.08
N SER A 85 -14.21 -4.69 -11.80
CA SER A 85 -13.52 -3.75 -10.91
C SER A 85 -12.05 -4.13 -10.75
N LEU A 86 -11.77 -5.42 -10.57
CA LEU A 86 -10.42 -5.95 -10.42
C LEU A 86 -9.57 -5.67 -11.68
N THR A 87 -10.11 -6.01 -12.86
CA THR A 87 -9.40 -5.83 -14.13
C THR A 87 -9.18 -4.36 -14.45
N THR A 88 -10.17 -3.50 -14.20
CA THR A 88 -10.05 -2.05 -14.41
C THR A 88 -8.98 -1.43 -13.53
N VAL A 89 -9.03 -1.70 -12.22
CA VAL A 89 -8.03 -1.17 -11.28
C VAL A 89 -6.64 -1.69 -11.62
N PHE A 90 -6.52 -2.98 -11.94
CA PHE A 90 -5.24 -3.58 -12.33
C PHE A 90 -4.63 -2.90 -13.56
N SER A 91 -5.43 -2.72 -14.62
CA SER A 91 -4.97 -2.10 -15.87
C SER A 91 -4.59 -0.63 -15.68
N ILE A 92 -5.43 0.15 -15.00
CA ILE A 92 -5.18 1.57 -14.74
C ILE A 92 -3.97 1.75 -13.84
N SER A 93 -3.83 0.92 -12.79
CA SER A 93 -2.72 1.02 -11.86
C SER A 93 -1.38 0.70 -12.52
N ILE A 94 -1.31 -0.30 -13.38
CA ILE A 94 -0.10 -0.59 -14.17
C ILE A 94 0.21 0.60 -15.08
N PHE A 95 -0.78 1.10 -15.82
CA PHE A 95 -0.58 2.21 -16.74
C PHE A 95 -0.05 3.46 -16.04
N LEU A 96 -0.68 3.87 -14.93
CA LEU A 96 -0.23 5.02 -14.15
C LEU A 96 1.14 4.80 -13.49
N ALA A 97 1.40 3.59 -12.97
CA ALA A 97 2.70 3.27 -12.40
C ALA A 97 3.82 3.35 -13.44
N LEU A 98 3.59 2.85 -14.65
CA LEU A 98 4.55 2.98 -15.76
C LEU A 98 4.78 4.43 -16.13
N ILE A 99 3.72 5.25 -16.22
CA ILE A 99 3.86 6.69 -16.49
C ILE A 99 4.76 7.34 -15.42
N ILE A 100 4.46 7.14 -14.14
CA ILE A 100 5.26 7.75 -13.05
C ILE A 100 6.68 7.21 -13.06
N PHE A 101 6.87 5.90 -13.27
CA PHE A 101 8.19 5.26 -13.30
C PHE A 101 9.11 5.84 -14.40
N PHE A 102 8.57 6.00 -15.60
CA PHE A 102 9.34 6.57 -16.73
C PHE A 102 9.43 8.10 -16.68
N ALA A 103 8.43 8.78 -16.13
CA ALA A 103 8.43 10.22 -15.97
C ALA A 103 9.21 10.70 -14.73
N ALA A 104 9.65 9.81 -13.84
CA ALA A 104 10.40 10.15 -12.63
C ALA A 104 11.59 11.09 -12.86
N PRO A 105 12.42 10.95 -13.93
CA PRO A 105 13.54 11.86 -14.18
C PRO A 105 13.10 13.31 -14.49
N TRP A 106 11.87 13.53 -14.92
CA TRP A 106 11.31 14.86 -15.17
C TRP A 106 10.50 15.38 -13.98
N ILE A 107 9.75 14.49 -13.32
CA ILE A 107 8.90 14.84 -12.15
C ILE A 107 9.76 15.21 -10.95
N ALA A 108 10.79 14.42 -10.63
CA ALA A 108 11.59 14.63 -9.44
C ALA A 108 12.27 16.02 -9.42
N PRO A 109 13.00 16.47 -10.47
CA PRO A 109 13.60 17.80 -10.47
C PRO A 109 12.54 18.92 -10.45
N ALA A 110 11.39 18.74 -11.12
CA ALA A 110 10.32 19.74 -11.16
C ALA A 110 9.68 19.97 -9.77
N LEU A 111 9.72 18.97 -8.88
CA LEU A 111 9.23 19.05 -7.51
C LEU A 111 10.34 19.35 -6.48
N GLY A 112 11.59 19.61 -6.93
CA GLY A 112 12.70 19.92 -6.04
C GLY A 112 13.49 18.70 -5.53
N TYR A 113 13.27 17.52 -6.10
CA TYR A 113 13.92 16.24 -5.73
C TYR A 113 14.97 15.83 -6.78
N ALA A 114 15.77 16.76 -7.27
CA ALA A 114 16.79 16.45 -8.27
C ALA A 114 17.80 15.43 -7.75
N GLY A 115 18.00 14.30 -8.46
CA GLY A 115 18.86 13.18 -8.04
C GLY A 115 18.16 12.14 -7.16
N GLU A 116 16.89 12.34 -6.82
CA GLU A 116 16.10 11.47 -5.94
C GLU A 116 14.95 10.74 -6.68
N GLU A 117 15.12 10.49 -7.98
CA GLU A 117 14.11 9.85 -8.85
C GLU A 117 13.67 8.47 -8.34
N VAL A 118 14.53 7.82 -7.57
CA VAL A 118 14.26 6.50 -6.97
C VAL A 118 13.03 6.54 -6.06
N TYR A 119 12.76 7.65 -5.38
CA TYR A 119 11.58 7.78 -4.51
C TYR A 119 10.29 7.69 -5.30
N PHE A 120 10.21 8.37 -6.46
CA PHE A 120 9.04 8.34 -7.33
C PHE A 120 8.82 6.97 -7.97
N ARG A 121 9.90 6.26 -8.32
CA ARG A 121 9.82 4.88 -8.82
C ARG A 121 9.31 3.90 -7.76
N LEU A 122 9.78 4.04 -6.52
CA LEU A 122 9.30 3.23 -5.39
C LEU A 122 7.84 3.54 -5.07
N LEU A 123 7.46 4.84 -5.06
CA LEU A 123 6.08 5.26 -4.87
C LEU A 123 5.14 4.69 -5.93
N ALA A 124 5.54 4.70 -7.21
CA ALA A 124 4.77 4.08 -8.28
C ALA A 124 4.52 2.58 -8.02
N GLY A 125 5.55 1.87 -7.58
CA GLY A 125 5.45 0.45 -7.20
C GLY A 125 4.53 0.21 -6.00
N ILE A 126 4.64 1.03 -4.96
CA ILE A 126 3.77 0.96 -3.76
C ILE A 126 2.32 1.19 -4.17
N MET A 127 2.03 2.27 -4.91
CA MET A 127 0.68 2.63 -5.35
C MET A 127 0.05 1.54 -6.19
N MET A 128 0.81 0.94 -7.10
CA MET A 128 0.37 -0.17 -7.92
C MET A 128 -0.02 -1.38 -7.06
N LEU A 129 0.83 -1.80 -6.13
CA LEU A 129 0.58 -2.94 -5.25
C LEU A 129 -0.61 -2.70 -4.31
N ASP A 130 -0.71 -1.50 -3.74
CA ASP A 130 -1.80 -1.13 -2.84
C ASP A 130 -3.14 -1.09 -3.59
N ALA A 131 -3.17 -0.49 -4.79
CA ALA A 131 -4.36 -0.49 -5.63
C ALA A 131 -4.81 -1.90 -6.02
N PHE A 132 -3.88 -2.80 -6.35
CA PHE A 132 -4.20 -4.21 -6.62
C PHE A 132 -4.89 -4.88 -5.45
N CYS A 133 -4.50 -4.56 -4.23
CA CYS A 133 -5.05 -5.16 -3.02
C CYS A 133 -6.43 -4.58 -2.65
N GLU A 134 -6.79 -3.37 -3.12
CA GLU A 134 -8.00 -2.68 -2.66
C GLU A 134 -9.29 -3.40 -3.04
N ILE A 135 -9.41 -3.91 -4.27
CA ILE A 135 -10.60 -4.65 -4.72
C ILE A 135 -10.74 -6.01 -4.00
N PRO A 136 -9.70 -6.86 -3.88
CA PRO A 136 -9.74 -8.05 -3.04
C PRO A 136 -10.10 -7.77 -1.57
N LEU A 137 -9.55 -6.71 -0.97
CA LEU A 137 -9.91 -6.31 0.40
C LEU A 137 -11.37 -5.87 0.50
N SER A 138 -11.89 -5.18 -0.50
CA SER A 138 -13.31 -4.81 -0.59
C SER A 138 -14.20 -6.05 -0.72
N ARG A 139 -13.76 -7.07 -1.47
CA ARG A 139 -14.42 -8.37 -1.55
C ARG A 139 -14.51 -9.05 -0.17
N LEU A 140 -13.43 -9.03 0.60
CA LEU A 140 -13.45 -9.58 1.96
C LEU A 140 -14.45 -8.87 2.87
N ARG A 141 -14.58 -7.54 2.74
CA ARG A 141 -15.59 -6.75 3.47
C ARG A 141 -16.99 -7.13 3.02
N PHE A 142 -17.21 -7.25 1.72
CA PHE A 142 -18.51 -7.62 1.14
C PHE A 142 -18.96 -9.02 1.58
N GLU A 143 -18.05 -9.99 1.61
CA GLU A 143 -18.31 -11.36 2.04
C GLU A 143 -18.39 -11.54 3.57
N GLY A 144 -18.17 -10.49 4.37
CA GLY A 144 -18.16 -10.57 5.83
C GLY A 144 -16.96 -11.35 6.40
N LYS A 145 -15.88 -11.50 5.63
CA LYS A 145 -14.65 -12.20 6.05
C LYS A 145 -13.73 -11.29 6.86
N ALA A 146 -14.26 -10.69 7.95
CA ALA A 146 -13.59 -9.70 8.77
C ALA A 146 -12.24 -10.18 9.32
N LYS A 147 -12.13 -11.44 9.73
CA LYS A 147 -10.87 -12.02 10.25
C LYS A 147 -9.77 -11.98 9.18
N LEU A 148 -10.06 -12.45 7.98
CA LEU A 148 -9.05 -12.49 6.90
C LEU A 148 -8.64 -11.07 6.48
N PHE A 149 -9.60 -10.13 6.42
CA PHE A 149 -9.31 -8.71 6.18
C PHE A 149 -8.35 -8.16 7.24
N ALA A 150 -8.71 -8.33 8.54
CA ALA A 150 -7.89 -7.84 9.64
C ALA A 150 -6.50 -8.48 9.65
N THR A 151 -6.41 -9.80 9.46
CA THR A 151 -5.13 -10.52 9.40
C THR A 151 -4.26 -10.00 8.26
N THR A 152 -4.80 -9.80 7.06
CA THR A 152 -4.03 -9.28 5.92
C THR A 152 -3.50 -7.87 6.22
N ARG A 153 -4.34 -6.97 6.75
CA ARG A 153 -3.93 -5.61 7.11
C ARG A 153 -2.88 -5.60 8.23
N LEU A 154 -3.08 -6.37 9.29
CA LEU A 154 -2.13 -6.45 10.41
C LEU A 154 -0.79 -7.06 9.97
N PHE A 155 -0.82 -8.06 9.09
CA PHE A 155 0.41 -8.67 8.60
C PHE A 155 1.21 -7.73 7.68
N ASN A 156 0.52 -6.95 6.83
CA ASN A 156 1.12 -5.87 6.06
C ASN A 156 1.86 -4.88 6.98
N ILE A 157 1.15 -4.39 8.00
CA ILE A 157 1.70 -3.43 8.96
C ILE A 157 2.89 -4.04 9.71
N PHE A 158 2.76 -5.28 10.18
CA PHE A 158 3.84 -5.98 10.90
C PHE A 158 5.11 -6.09 10.04
N VAL A 159 4.98 -6.52 8.79
CA VAL A 159 6.12 -6.63 7.86
C VAL A 159 6.72 -5.25 7.60
N ASN A 160 5.90 -4.25 7.34
CA ASN A 160 6.35 -2.87 7.15
C ASN A 160 7.17 -2.38 8.36
N VAL A 161 6.68 -2.57 9.58
CA VAL A 161 7.38 -2.17 10.82
C VAL A 161 8.70 -2.91 10.99
N VAL A 162 8.72 -4.22 10.79
CA VAL A 162 9.94 -5.02 10.91
C VAL A 162 11.02 -4.52 9.95
N PHE A 163 10.67 -4.27 8.68
CA PHE A 163 11.62 -3.74 7.70
C PHE A 163 12.00 -2.29 7.99
N ASN A 164 11.10 -1.46 8.52
CA ASN A 164 11.46 -0.10 8.94
C ASN A 164 12.47 -0.12 10.10
N ILE A 165 12.24 -0.94 11.12
CA ILE A 165 13.21 -1.11 12.23
C ILE A 165 14.56 -1.59 11.67
N PHE A 166 14.53 -2.56 10.76
CA PHE A 166 15.74 -3.06 10.14
C PHE A 166 16.50 -1.98 9.37
N PHE A 167 15.85 -1.24 8.49
CA PHE A 167 16.50 -0.25 7.64
C PHE A 167 16.87 1.04 8.39
N VAL A 168 16.05 1.47 9.36
CA VAL A 168 16.24 2.77 10.04
C VAL A 168 17.08 2.66 11.32
N ILE A 169 17.11 1.48 11.97
CA ILE A 169 17.85 1.28 13.21
C ILE A 169 19.03 0.32 13.00
N VAL A 170 18.75 -0.90 12.51
CA VAL A 170 19.77 -1.95 12.44
C VAL A 170 20.83 -1.67 11.38
N CYS A 171 20.43 -1.29 10.16
CA CYS A 171 21.40 -0.98 9.09
C CYS A 171 22.33 0.18 9.44
N PRO A 172 21.86 1.33 9.94
CA PRO A 172 22.74 2.42 10.37
C PRO A 172 23.69 2.04 11.50
N TRP A 173 23.21 1.26 12.47
CA TRP A 173 24.05 0.79 13.55
C TRP A 173 25.17 -0.16 13.07
N LEU A 174 24.87 -1.05 12.14
CA LEU A 174 25.86 -1.94 11.51
C LEU A 174 26.80 -1.17 10.57
N TYR A 175 26.29 -0.15 9.87
CA TYR A 175 27.08 0.73 9.02
C TYR A 175 28.12 1.51 9.85
N ALA A 176 27.73 2.06 10.99
CA ALA A 176 28.62 2.75 11.92
C ALA A 176 29.72 1.82 12.49
N LYS A 177 29.47 0.50 12.53
CA LYS A 177 30.47 -0.52 12.92
C LYS A 177 31.35 -1.02 11.75
N ASN A 178 31.21 -0.42 10.57
CA ASN A 178 31.95 -0.81 9.36
C ASN A 178 31.78 -2.30 8.98
N VAL A 179 30.58 -2.86 9.18
CA VAL A 179 30.28 -4.23 8.76
C VAL A 179 30.23 -4.26 7.23
N ILE A 180 31.19 -4.94 6.59
CA ILE A 180 31.42 -4.97 5.15
C ILE A 180 30.14 -5.30 4.36
N LEU A 181 29.33 -6.24 4.86
CA LEU A 181 28.08 -6.67 4.19
C LEU A 181 27.07 -5.53 4.04
N ILE A 182 27.00 -4.61 5.03
CA ILE A 182 26.06 -3.47 5.00
C ILE A 182 26.68 -2.29 4.27
N THR A 183 27.95 -2.00 4.47
CA THR A 183 28.66 -0.88 3.84
C THR A 183 28.66 -0.97 2.31
N PHE A 184 28.51 -2.18 1.77
CA PHE A 184 28.49 -2.39 0.33
C PHE A 184 27.21 -1.91 -0.37
N TRP A 185 26.03 -2.00 0.27
CA TRP A 185 24.74 -1.68 -0.37
C TRP A 185 23.91 -0.62 0.35
N PHE A 186 24.21 -0.32 1.63
CA PHE A 186 23.48 0.66 2.41
C PHE A 186 24.14 2.02 2.31
N ASP A 187 23.39 2.99 1.80
CA ASP A 187 23.81 4.40 1.76
C ASP A 187 22.86 5.24 2.63
N PRO A 188 23.36 5.85 3.72
CA PRO A 188 22.57 6.69 4.61
C PRO A 188 21.89 7.88 3.93
N GLU A 189 22.40 8.35 2.78
CA GLU A 189 21.81 9.45 2.03
C GLU A 189 20.40 9.06 1.50
N PHE A 190 20.21 7.79 1.10
CA PHE A 190 18.97 7.28 0.55
C PHE A 190 18.05 6.65 1.59
N ILE A 191 18.10 7.08 2.87
CA ILE A 191 17.31 6.49 3.96
C ILE A 191 15.80 6.49 3.67
N ILE A 192 15.28 7.51 2.97
CA ILE A 192 13.88 7.61 2.56
C ILE A 192 13.51 6.48 1.58
N ALA A 193 14.42 6.11 0.66
CA ALA A 193 14.19 4.98 -0.25
C ALA A 193 14.02 3.66 0.51
N TYR A 194 14.79 3.45 1.58
CA TYR A 194 14.66 2.24 2.40
C TYR A 194 13.35 2.21 3.20
N ILE A 195 12.85 3.36 3.65
CA ILE A 195 11.52 3.47 4.27
C ILE A 195 10.44 3.07 3.27
N PHE A 196 10.51 3.57 2.03
CA PHE A 196 9.58 3.17 0.97
C PHE A 196 9.75 1.71 0.58
N LEU A 197 10.97 1.19 0.57
CA LEU A 197 11.22 -0.23 0.32
C LEU A 197 10.55 -1.12 1.38
N ALA A 198 10.60 -0.71 2.66
CA ALA A 198 9.87 -1.40 3.73
C ALA A 198 8.36 -1.43 3.46
N GLN A 199 7.79 -0.34 2.94
CA GLN A 199 6.38 -0.27 2.54
C GLN A 199 6.08 -1.18 1.35
N VAL A 200 6.96 -1.25 0.34
CA VAL A 200 6.84 -2.22 -0.78
C VAL A 200 6.73 -3.65 -0.25
N PHE A 201 7.58 -4.05 0.71
CA PHE A 201 7.51 -5.40 1.31
C PHE A 201 6.19 -5.64 2.05
N GLY A 202 5.67 -4.65 2.76
CA GLY A 202 4.34 -4.71 3.37
C GLY A 202 3.24 -4.93 2.33
N SER A 203 3.21 -4.11 1.27
CA SER A 203 2.20 -4.19 0.20
C SER A 203 2.32 -5.48 -0.60
N LEU A 204 3.54 -5.95 -0.87
CA LEU A 204 3.80 -7.25 -1.50
C LEU A 204 3.26 -8.41 -0.66
N THR A 205 3.39 -8.33 0.65
CA THR A 205 2.83 -9.34 1.57
C THR A 205 1.31 -9.40 1.45
N SER A 206 0.62 -8.26 1.40
CA SER A 206 -0.84 -8.21 1.17
C SER A 206 -1.20 -8.84 -0.17
N PHE A 207 -0.47 -8.52 -1.23
CA PHE A 207 -0.68 -9.08 -2.55
C PHE A 207 -0.56 -10.60 -2.56
N ILE A 208 0.47 -11.16 -1.92
CA ILE A 208 0.70 -12.61 -1.80
C ILE A 208 -0.44 -13.28 -1.02
N LEU A 209 -0.88 -12.70 0.10
CA LEU A 209 -1.98 -13.25 0.91
C LEU A 209 -3.31 -13.25 0.15
N LEU A 210 -3.53 -12.24 -0.69
CA LEU A 210 -4.76 -12.08 -1.47
C LEU A 210 -4.72 -12.77 -2.84
N ARG A 211 -3.64 -13.49 -3.19
CA ARG A 211 -3.43 -14.11 -4.51
C ARG A 211 -4.62 -14.96 -5.02
N LYS A 212 -5.39 -15.56 -4.11
CA LYS A 212 -6.56 -16.36 -4.46
C LYS A 212 -7.70 -15.54 -5.09
N TYR A 213 -7.76 -14.24 -4.81
CA TYR A 213 -8.80 -13.33 -5.29
C TYR A 213 -8.50 -12.76 -6.68
N PHE A 214 -7.30 -12.99 -7.23
CA PHE A 214 -6.92 -12.52 -8.57
C PHE A 214 -7.33 -13.48 -9.70
N LYS A 215 -8.02 -14.59 -9.41
CA LYS A 215 -8.43 -15.59 -10.42
C LYS A 215 -9.42 -15.07 -11.45
N GLY A 216 -10.14 -13.97 -11.16
CA GLY A 216 -11.09 -13.33 -12.06
C GLY A 216 -10.47 -12.27 -12.98
N LEU A 217 -9.16 -12.05 -12.89
CA LEU A 217 -8.47 -11.05 -13.69
C LEU A 217 -8.59 -11.36 -15.19
N GLY A 218 -8.97 -10.35 -15.98
CA GLY A 218 -9.15 -10.48 -17.43
C GLY A 218 -10.55 -10.88 -17.88
N ASN A 219 -11.44 -11.30 -16.98
CA ASN A 219 -12.85 -11.57 -17.30
C ASN A 219 -13.63 -10.24 -17.26
N VAL A 220 -13.91 -9.66 -18.44
CA VAL A 220 -14.60 -8.37 -18.51
C VAL A 220 -15.98 -8.53 -19.11
N ASP A 221 -17.01 -8.15 -18.37
CA ASP A 221 -18.36 -7.94 -18.89
C ASP A 221 -18.53 -6.47 -19.30
N TRP A 222 -18.37 -6.20 -20.58
CA TRP A 222 -18.43 -4.85 -21.15
C TRP A 222 -19.79 -4.17 -20.96
N LYS A 223 -20.91 -4.95 -20.93
CA LYS A 223 -22.24 -4.38 -20.73
C LYS A 223 -22.40 -3.84 -19.31
N LEU A 224 -21.87 -4.58 -18.33
CA LEU A 224 -21.89 -4.16 -16.94
C LEU A 224 -20.86 -3.06 -16.70
N LEU A 225 -19.67 -3.15 -17.30
CA LEU A 225 -18.61 -2.15 -17.11
C LEU A 225 -19.05 -0.75 -17.55
N ASN A 226 -19.79 -0.64 -18.67
CA ASN A 226 -20.32 0.64 -19.13
C ASN A 226 -21.38 1.27 -18.21
N ARG A 227 -21.92 0.51 -17.24
CA ARG A 227 -22.86 0.99 -16.22
C ARG A 227 -22.21 1.30 -14.88
N MET A 228 -21.00 0.78 -14.67
CA MET A 228 -20.18 0.97 -13.44
C MET A 228 -19.43 2.30 -13.46
#